data_7efeda79631f0e93493203e42ceb6698
#
_entry.id   7efeda79631f0e93493203e42ceb6698
#
_cell.length_a   1.000
_cell.length_b   1.000
_cell.length_c   1.000
_cell.angle_alpha   90.00
_cell.angle_beta   90.00
_cell.angle_gamma   90.00
#
_symmetry.space_group_name_H-M   'P 1'
#
loop_
_entity.id
_entity.type
_entity.pdbx_description
1 polymer ?
#
loop_
_entity_poly.entity_id
_entity_poly.type
_entity_poly.pdbx_seq_one_letter_code
_entity_poly.pdbx_strand_id
1 'polypeptide(L)'
;MIKFWWVRHAPVIGNHNRCYGNNEVDCDVSDKNSFENIVSVLPKNADVYTSNLSRTIKTFNAAVENGFTYRKHITDCRLVEQDLGTYSGMEYNELERLIKKKNAYDKNWLMNYSHKPPNGESFYQLCKRVTHFIDEMLLKYSRKNIIIFSHGGPIRAAISYAVNYNIKKVIPIEIQNSKVSLIHYDKNRDGKLLFINK
;
A
#
# COMPACT_ATOMS: atom_id res chain seq x y z
N MET A 1 -12.50 -18.89 -1.94
CA MET A 1 -11.13 -18.52 -1.54
C MET A 1 -10.66 -17.44 -2.49
N ILE A 2 -10.31 -16.24 -1.99
CA ILE A 2 -9.82 -15.11 -2.77
C ILE A 2 -8.42 -14.77 -2.28
N LYS A 3 -7.51 -14.53 -3.20
CA LYS A 3 -6.12 -14.16 -2.92
C LYS A 3 -5.86 -12.74 -3.38
N PHE A 4 -5.39 -11.89 -2.47
CA PHE A 4 -4.97 -10.52 -2.73
C PHE A 4 -3.45 -10.45 -2.74
N TRP A 5 -2.89 -10.15 -3.91
CA TRP A 5 -1.45 -10.01 -4.15
C TRP A 5 -1.12 -8.52 -4.16
N TRP A 6 -0.53 -8.04 -3.10
CA TRP A 6 -0.20 -6.64 -2.90
C TRP A 6 1.24 -6.37 -3.30
N VAL A 7 1.44 -5.45 -4.23
CA VAL A 7 2.76 -5.00 -4.70
C VAL A 7 2.96 -3.57 -4.27
N ARG A 8 4.01 -3.26 -3.51
CA ARG A 8 4.38 -1.88 -3.25
C ARG A 8 5.09 -1.31 -4.47
N HIS A 9 4.78 -0.06 -4.83
CA HIS A 9 5.44 0.65 -5.94
C HIS A 9 6.98 0.62 -5.81
N ALA A 10 7.67 0.82 -6.94
CA ALA A 10 9.13 0.92 -7.03
C ALA A 10 9.69 2.07 -6.18
N PRO A 11 10.98 2.07 -5.83
CA PRO A 11 11.60 3.12 -5.02
C PRO A 11 11.38 4.53 -5.60
N VAL A 12 11.07 5.49 -4.74
CA VAL A 12 10.87 6.89 -5.14
C VAL A 12 12.21 7.55 -5.40
N ILE A 13 12.30 8.32 -6.49
CA ILE A 13 13.49 9.10 -6.87
C ILE A 13 13.49 10.43 -6.11
N GLY A 14 14.66 10.84 -5.61
CA GLY A 14 14.83 12.18 -5.04
C GLY A 14 14.07 12.44 -3.74
N ASN A 15 13.70 11.40 -3.01
CA ASN A 15 12.88 11.55 -1.79
C ASN A 15 13.56 12.32 -0.65
N HIS A 16 14.89 12.35 -0.59
CA HIS A 16 15.68 13.09 0.41
C HIS A 16 15.12 13.01 1.85
N ASN A 17 14.65 11.84 2.28
CA ASN A 17 14.07 11.61 3.61
C ASN A 17 12.80 12.47 3.91
N ARG A 18 11.97 12.73 2.89
CA ARG A 18 10.74 13.54 3.01
C ARG A 18 9.48 12.67 3.05
N CYS A 19 8.46 13.18 3.74
CA CYS A 19 7.12 12.61 3.76
C CYS A 19 6.37 13.05 2.49
N TYR A 20 6.22 12.20 1.50
CA TYR A 20 5.50 12.53 0.27
C TYR A 20 4.01 12.12 0.28
N GLY A 21 3.61 11.18 1.17
CA GLY A 21 2.21 10.75 1.25
C GLY A 21 1.60 10.41 -0.11
N ASN A 22 0.45 11.01 -0.40
CA ASN A 22 -0.26 10.87 -1.67
C ASN A 22 0.17 11.87 -2.75
N ASN A 23 1.22 12.67 -2.53
CA ASN A 23 1.76 13.56 -3.58
C ASN A 23 2.29 12.75 -4.76
N GLU A 24 2.24 13.36 -5.95
CA GLU A 24 2.89 12.83 -7.14
C GLU A 24 4.41 12.95 -6.99
N VAL A 25 5.07 11.80 -7.03
CA VAL A 25 6.53 11.67 -7.00
C VAL A 25 6.92 10.56 -7.97
N ASP A 26 8.05 10.72 -8.59
CA ASP A 26 8.56 9.74 -9.54
C ASP A 26 9.20 8.53 -8.85
N CYS A 27 9.34 7.41 -9.57
CA CYS A 27 9.95 6.19 -9.05
C CYS A 27 10.93 5.58 -10.05
N ASP A 28 11.92 4.88 -9.51
CA ASP A 28 12.93 4.16 -10.29
C ASP A 28 12.45 2.75 -10.62
N VAL A 29 12.24 2.50 -11.91
CA VAL A 29 11.84 1.20 -12.45
C VAL A 29 12.97 0.52 -13.23
N SER A 30 14.21 0.94 -13.07
CA SER A 30 15.36 0.43 -13.81
C SER A 30 15.85 -0.95 -13.33
N ASP A 31 15.53 -1.36 -12.10
CA ASP A 31 15.95 -2.65 -11.54
C ASP A 31 15.14 -3.83 -12.13
N LYS A 32 15.60 -4.35 -13.25
CA LYS A 32 14.98 -5.50 -13.95
C LYS A 32 14.83 -6.73 -13.06
N ASN A 33 15.82 -7.01 -12.22
CA ASN A 33 15.77 -8.20 -11.35
C ASN A 33 14.58 -8.16 -10.39
N SER A 34 14.27 -6.98 -9.83
CA SER A 34 13.08 -6.79 -9.00
C SER A 34 11.79 -7.05 -9.79
N PHE A 35 11.69 -6.64 -11.06
CA PHE A 35 10.50 -6.88 -11.88
C PHE A 35 10.39 -8.34 -12.32
N GLU A 36 11.49 -8.99 -12.70
CA GLU A 36 11.52 -10.43 -12.97
C GLU A 36 11.04 -11.24 -11.75
N ASN A 37 11.47 -10.84 -10.54
CA ASN A 37 10.98 -11.46 -9.31
C ASN A 37 9.48 -11.22 -9.11
N ILE A 38 8.97 -9.99 -9.26
CA ILE A 38 7.54 -9.68 -9.19
C ILE A 38 6.76 -10.60 -10.17
N VAL A 39 7.19 -10.68 -11.42
CA VAL A 39 6.54 -11.49 -12.46
C VAL A 39 6.54 -12.97 -12.11
N SER A 40 7.64 -13.49 -11.54
CA SER A 40 7.74 -14.89 -11.12
C SER A 40 6.78 -15.27 -9.98
N VAL A 41 6.45 -14.31 -9.12
CA VAL A 41 5.61 -14.50 -7.93
C VAL A 41 4.12 -14.31 -8.25
N LEU A 42 3.78 -13.37 -9.14
CA LEU A 42 2.39 -13.02 -9.41
C LEU A 42 1.66 -14.08 -10.27
N PRO A 43 0.36 -14.32 -10.01
CA PRO A 43 -0.43 -15.20 -10.85
C PRO A 43 -0.70 -14.56 -12.22
N LYS A 44 -0.65 -15.35 -13.29
CA LYS A 44 -0.98 -14.91 -14.65
C LYS A 44 -2.48 -14.70 -14.83
N ASN A 45 -2.86 -13.84 -15.78
CA ASN A 45 -4.24 -13.61 -16.22
C ASN A 45 -5.22 -13.21 -15.10
N ALA A 46 -4.72 -12.56 -14.05
CA ALA A 46 -5.54 -12.03 -12.96
C ALA A 46 -6.05 -10.62 -13.26
N ASP A 47 -7.03 -10.15 -12.48
CA ASP A 47 -7.44 -8.76 -12.49
C ASP A 47 -6.44 -7.93 -11.70
N VAL A 48 -6.03 -6.81 -12.28
CA VAL A 48 -5.09 -5.86 -11.67
C VAL A 48 -5.83 -4.59 -11.26
N TYR A 49 -5.54 -4.14 -10.07
CA TYR A 49 -5.93 -2.83 -9.56
C TYR A 49 -4.67 -2.02 -9.23
N THR A 50 -4.69 -0.73 -9.55
CA THR A 50 -3.63 0.20 -9.12
C THR A 50 -4.25 1.37 -8.39
N SER A 51 -3.50 2.05 -7.53
CA SER A 51 -3.84 3.42 -7.21
C SER A 51 -3.71 4.29 -8.49
N ASN A 52 -4.27 5.49 -8.47
CA ASN A 52 -4.14 6.43 -9.58
C ASN A 52 -2.83 7.24 -9.55
N LEU A 53 -1.94 7.02 -8.57
CA LEU A 53 -0.65 7.71 -8.49
C LEU A 53 0.36 7.13 -9.50
N SER A 54 1.08 8.02 -10.18
CA SER A 54 1.99 7.66 -11.29
C SER A 54 2.98 6.55 -10.94
N ARG A 55 3.54 6.56 -9.73
CA ARG A 55 4.51 5.54 -9.28
C ARG A 55 3.95 4.11 -9.23
N THR A 56 2.66 3.93 -8.93
CA THR A 56 2.04 2.58 -8.97
C THR A 56 1.76 2.13 -10.39
N ILE A 57 1.33 3.06 -11.25
CA ILE A 57 1.09 2.81 -12.68
C ILE A 57 2.41 2.49 -13.39
N LYS A 58 3.48 3.26 -13.15
CA LYS A 58 4.82 2.99 -13.69
C LYS A 58 5.34 1.63 -13.23
N THR A 59 5.17 1.27 -11.94
CA THR A 59 5.57 -0.04 -11.42
C THR A 59 4.80 -1.17 -12.11
N PHE A 60 3.50 -1.02 -12.30
CA PHE A 60 2.68 -1.99 -13.04
C PHE A 60 3.15 -2.13 -14.50
N ASN A 61 3.35 -1.00 -15.21
CA ASN A 61 3.81 -1.01 -16.60
C ASN A 61 5.18 -1.70 -16.74
N ALA A 62 6.12 -1.41 -15.83
CA ALA A 62 7.41 -2.07 -15.81
C ALA A 62 7.31 -3.60 -15.59
N ALA A 63 6.36 -4.05 -14.74
CA ALA A 63 6.10 -5.49 -14.61
C ALA A 63 5.57 -6.09 -15.95
N VAL A 64 4.69 -5.38 -16.66
CA VAL A 64 4.19 -5.80 -18.00
C VAL A 64 5.32 -5.87 -19.02
N GLU A 65 6.19 -4.87 -19.07
CA GLU A 65 7.38 -4.84 -19.95
C GLU A 65 8.34 -6.01 -19.66
N ASN A 66 8.37 -6.50 -18.41
CA ASN A 66 9.14 -7.69 -18.02
C ASN A 66 8.35 -9.02 -18.13
N GLY A 67 7.24 -9.03 -18.86
CA GLY A 67 6.51 -10.25 -19.24
C GLY A 67 5.33 -10.62 -18.32
N PHE A 68 4.91 -9.71 -17.42
CA PHE A 68 3.69 -9.94 -16.64
C PHE A 68 2.45 -9.89 -17.55
N THR A 69 1.55 -10.86 -17.42
CA THR A 69 0.29 -10.93 -18.15
C THR A 69 -0.90 -10.78 -17.21
N TYR A 70 -1.87 -10.00 -17.63
CA TYR A 70 -3.08 -9.69 -16.83
C TYR A 70 -4.33 -9.78 -17.70
N ARG A 71 -5.51 -9.85 -17.06
CA ARG A 71 -6.80 -9.91 -17.75
C ARG A 71 -7.38 -8.52 -18.01
N LYS A 72 -7.39 -7.69 -16.97
CA LYS A 72 -7.83 -6.29 -17.03
C LYS A 72 -7.09 -5.46 -15.98
N HIS A 73 -6.96 -4.17 -16.24
CA HIS A 73 -6.41 -3.19 -15.31
C HIS A 73 -7.47 -2.13 -14.98
N ILE A 74 -7.59 -1.78 -13.70
CA ILE A 74 -8.52 -0.79 -13.18
C ILE A 74 -7.78 0.07 -12.15
N THR A 75 -7.93 1.39 -12.25
CA THR A 75 -7.48 2.32 -11.20
C THR A 75 -8.55 2.49 -10.14
N ASP A 76 -8.15 2.53 -8.86
CA ASP A 76 -9.07 2.76 -7.74
C ASP A 76 -8.43 3.74 -6.73
N CYS A 77 -9.09 4.87 -6.51
CA CYS A 77 -8.58 5.92 -5.62
C CYS A 77 -8.53 5.49 -4.14
N ARG A 78 -9.25 4.45 -3.75
CA ARG A 78 -9.18 3.88 -2.39
C ARG A 78 -7.83 3.22 -2.09
N LEU A 79 -7.00 3.00 -3.11
CA LEU A 79 -5.68 2.35 -3.01
C LEU A 79 -4.52 3.34 -2.91
N VAL A 80 -4.78 4.66 -2.90
CA VAL A 80 -3.74 5.69 -2.78
C VAL A 80 -3.06 5.67 -1.41
N GLU A 81 -1.84 6.23 -1.33
CA GLU A 81 -1.14 6.41 -0.07
C GLU A 81 -1.88 7.40 0.84
N GLN A 82 -1.52 7.45 2.11
CA GLN A 82 -2.10 8.38 3.07
C GLN A 82 -1.92 9.84 2.61
N ASP A 83 -3.01 10.58 2.65
CA ASP A 83 -2.97 12.04 2.50
C ASP A 83 -2.40 12.67 3.77
N LEU A 84 -1.18 13.16 3.69
CA LEU A 84 -0.50 13.83 4.79
C LEU A 84 -0.83 15.33 4.89
N GLY A 85 -1.68 15.85 3.99
CA GLY A 85 -2.10 17.25 3.99
C GLY A 85 -0.90 18.20 4.05
N THR A 86 -0.89 19.12 5.02
CA THR A 86 0.20 20.10 5.19
C THR A 86 1.55 19.49 5.59
N TYR A 87 1.60 18.21 5.95
CA TYR A 87 2.86 17.52 6.26
C TYR A 87 3.56 16.97 5.03
N SER A 88 2.88 16.94 3.88
CA SER A 88 3.44 16.47 2.62
C SER A 88 4.60 17.35 2.17
N GLY A 89 5.74 16.73 1.85
CA GLY A 89 6.98 17.41 1.47
C GLY A 89 7.90 17.78 2.62
N MET A 90 7.46 17.70 3.87
CA MET A 90 8.32 17.97 5.04
C MET A 90 9.35 16.85 5.25
N GLU A 91 10.51 17.19 5.78
CA GLU A 91 11.48 16.19 6.22
C GLU A 91 10.96 15.45 7.46
N TYR A 92 11.26 14.13 7.56
CA TYR A 92 10.80 13.33 8.70
C TYR A 92 11.24 13.91 10.05
N ASN A 93 12.49 14.38 10.16
CA ASN A 93 13.02 14.98 11.38
C ASN A 93 12.31 16.29 11.77
N GLU A 94 11.99 17.11 10.77
CA GLU A 94 11.26 18.37 10.97
C GLU A 94 9.83 18.08 11.44
N LEU A 95 9.16 17.16 10.75
CA LEU A 95 7.80 16.74 11.08
C LEU A 95 7.73 16.15 12.50
N GLU A 96 8.70 15.31 12.87
CA GLU A 96 8.76 14.73 14.21
C GLU A 96 8.89 15.83 15.28
N ARG A 97 9.75 16.83 15.07
CA ARG A 97 9.90 17.98 15.99
C ARG A 97 8.60 18.77 16.11
N LEU A 98 7.92 19.03 15.00
CA LEU A 98 6.66 19.77 14.96
C LEU A 98 5.56 19.05 15.74
N ILE A 99 5.45 17.74 15.59
CA ILE A 99 4.42 16.94 16.24
C ILE A 99 4.73 16.77 17.73
N LYS A 100 5.96 16.52 18.11
CA LYS A 100 6.40 16.49 19.52
C LYS A 100 6.11 17.81 20.23
N LYS A 101 6.30 18.94 19.56
CA LYS A 101 6.00 20.27 20.13
C LYS A 101 4.51 20.50 20.36
N LYS A 102 3.64 19.92 19.49
CA LYS A 102 2.18 20.05 19.60
C LYS A 102 1.53 19.05 20.54
N ASN A 103 2.10 17.86 20.68
CA ASN A 103 1.54 16.75 21.47
C ASN A 103 2.63 16.16 22.39
N ALA A 104 2.83 16.77 23.56
CA ALA A 104 3.89 16.42 24.51
C ALA A 104 3.92 14.94 24.96
N TYR A 105 2.93 14.13 24.62
CA TYR A 105 2.79 12.73 25.06
C TYR A 105 2.98 11.68 23.95
N ASP A 106 3.04 12.05 22.68
CA ASP A 106 3.10 11.06 21.57
C ASP A 106 4.50 11.03 20.96
N LYS A 107 5.34 10.10 21.44
CA LYS A 107 6.73 9.92 20.99
C LYS A 107 6.83 9.48 19.51
N ASN A 108 5.74 8.99 18.92
CA ASN A 108 5.72 8.52 17.54
C ASN A 108 4.35 8.78 16.90
N TRP A 109 4.23 9.86 16.14
CA TRP A 109 2.98 10.26 15.50
C TRP A 109 2.42 9.21 14.52
N LEU A 110 3.28 8.43 13.87
CA LEU A 110 2.87 7.30 13.00
C LEU A 110 2.16 6.20 13.80
N MET A 111 2.41 6.09 15.11
CA MET A 111 1.75 5.12 15.98
C MET A 111 0.39 5.62 16.48
N ASN A 112 0.10 6.90 16.35
CA ASN A 112 -1.22 7.46 16.63
C ASN A 112 -2.08 7.43 15.37
N TYR A 113 -2.70 6.27 15.11
CA TYR A 113 -3.48 6.03 13.90
C TYR A 113 -4.72 6.93 13.74
N SER A 114 -5.17 7.58 14.82
CA SER A 114 -6.27 8.55 14.79
C SER A 114 -5.80 10.00 14.54
N HIS A 115 -4.48 10.25 14.62
CA HIS A 115 -3.94 11.58 14.32
C HIS A 115 -4.23 11.93 12.86
N LYS A 116 -4.91 13.06 12.65
CA LYS A 116 -5.23 13.59 11.33
C LYS A 116 -4.34 14.80 11.04
N PRO A 117 -3.46 14.72 10.03
CA PRO A 117 -2.74 15.89 9.54
C PRO A 117 -3.71 16.99 9.11
N PRO A 118 -3.38 18.28 9.30
CA PRO A 118 -4.23 19.37 8.80
C PRO A 118 -4.41 19.24 7.28
N ASN A 119 -5.66 19.32 6.81
CA ASN A 119 -6.07 19.14 5.42
C ASN A 119 -5.78 17.74 4.83
N GLY A 120 -5.41 16.76 5.64
CA GLY A 120 -5.14 15.38 5.22
C GLY A 120 -6.12 14.37 5.78
N GLU A 121 -5.73 13.09 5.79
CA GLU A 121 -6.48 12.00 6.41
C GLU A 121 -5.70 11.34 7.53
N SER A 122 -6.40 10.80 8.55
CA SER A 122 -5.78 9.92 9.55
C SER A 122 -5.51 8.54 8.96
N PHE A 123 -4.58 7.79 9.58
CA PHE A 123 -4.35 6.40 9.18
C PHE A 123 -5.61 5.54 9.35
N TYR A 124 -6.47 5.87 10.31
CA TYR A 124 -7.78 5.25 10.47
C TYR A 124 -8.71 5.46 9.27
N GLN A 125 -8.72 6.67 8.69
CA GLN A 125 -9.50 6.97 7.48
C GLN A 125 -8.96 6.20 6.27
N LEU A 126 -7.63 6.11 6.12
CA LEU A 126 -6.98 5.25 5.13
C LEU A 126 -7.43 3.78 5.30
N CYS A 127 -7.38 3.24 6.52
CA CYS A 127 -7.83 1.87 6.80
C CYS A 127 -9.28 1.66 6.36
N LYS A 128 -10.19 2.61 6.65
CA LYS A 128 -11.60 2.50 6.24
C LYS A 128 -11.78 2.38 4.73
N ARG A 129 -11.09 3.23 3.93
CA ARG A 129 -11.25 3.17 2.46
C ARG A 129 -10.65 1.89 1.85
N VAL A 130 -9.53 1.41 2.41
CA VAL A 130 -8.92 0.14 1.97
C VAL A 130 -9.79 -1.06 2.35
N THR A 131 -10.34 -1.08 3.56
CA THR A 131 -11.29 -2.12 3.99
C THR A 131 -12.53 -2.14 3.08
N HIS A 132 -13.10 -0.96 2.77
CA HIS A 132 -14.23 -0.88 1.85
C HIS A 132 -13.91 -1.45 0.46
N PHE A 133 -12.70 -1.19 -0.07
CA PHE A 133 -12.23 -1.83 -1.30
C PHE A 133 -12.19 -3.36 -1.17
N ILE A 134 -11.59 -3.88 -0.10
CA ILE A 134 -11.47 -5.33 0.13
C ILE A 134 -12.86 -5.97 0.23
N ASP A 135 -13.77 -5.40 1.01
CA ASP A 135 -15.13 -5.91 1.21
C ASP A 135 -15.91 -5.97 -0.10
N GLU A 136 -15.81 -4.92 -0.94
CA GLU A 136 -16.42 -4.93 -2.26
C GLU A 136 -15.86 -6.08 -3.12
N MET A 137 -14.55 -6.29 -3.11
CA MET A 137 -13.94 -7.39 -3.86
C MET A 137 -14.36 -8.76 -3.33
N LEU A 138 -14.50 -8.92 -2.01
CA LEU A 138 -14.96 -10.15 -1.38
C LEU A 138 -16.45 -10.44 -1.69
N LEU A 139 -17.27 -9.41 -1.88
CA LEU A 139 -18.66 -9.54 -2.33
C LEU A 139 -18.75 -9.91 -3.82
N LYS A 140 -17.91 -9.27 -4.64
CA LYS A 140 -17.94 -9.39 -6.10
C LYS A 140 -17.41 -10.73 -6.62
N TYR A 141 -16.48 -11.34 -5.90
CA TYR A 141 -15.77 -12.53 -6.35
C TYR A 141 -15.87 -13.68 -5.35
N SER A 142 -16.01 -14.92 -5.82
CA SER A 142 -16.06 -16.12 -4.97
C SER A 142 -14.73 -16.90 -4.93
N ARG A 143 -13.99 -16.93 -6.04
CA ARG A 143 -12.68 -17.59 -6.18
C ARG A 143 -11.87 -16.82 -7.20
N LYS A 144 -10.84 -16.05 -6.75
CA LYS A 144 -10.05 -15.26 -7.67
C LYS A 144 -8.69 -14.88 -7.10
N ASN A 145 -7.74 -14.62 -8.01
CA ASN A 145 -6.55 -13.84 -7.73
C ASN A 145 -6.83 -12.38 -8.11
N ILE A 146 -6.56 -11.47 -7.20
CA ILE A 146 -6.63 -10.01 -7.40
C ILE A 146 -5.25 -9.46 -7.11
N ILE A 147 -4.68 -8.73 -8.04
CA ILE A 147 -3.36 -8.13 -7.91
C ILE A 147 -3.54 -6.63 -7.69
N ILE A 148 -2.84 -6.08 -6.71
CA ILE A 148 -2.96 -4.67 -6.34
C ILE A 148 -1.58 -4.03 -6.27
N PHE A 149 -1.31 -3.06 -7.16
CA PHE A 149 -0.13 -2.20 -7.05
C PHE A 149 -0.51 -0.96 -6.25
N SER A 150 0.11 -0.79 -5.09
CA SER A 150 -0.26 0.23 -4.12
C SER A 150 0.96 0.71 -3.31
N HIS A 151 0.76 1.09 -2.06
CA HIS A 151 1.71 1.80 -1.21
C HIS A 151 1.84 1.12 0.15
N GLY A 152 2.80 1.58 0.96
CA GLY A 152 3.07 1.01 2.27
C GLY A 152 1.90 1.12 3.24
N GLY A 153 1.20 2.25 3.27
CA GLY A 153 0.04 2.48 4.14
C GLY A 153 -1.13 1.54 3.82
N PRO A 154 -1.64 1.52 2.59
CA PRO A 154 -2.72 0.59 2.19
C PRO A 154 -2.39 -0.89 2.40
N ILE A 155 -1.14 -1.31 2.15
CA ILE A 155 -0.74 -2.71 2.40
C ILE A 155 -0.81 -3.04 3.89
N ARG A 156 -0.33 -2.14 4.77
CA ARG A 156 -0.47 -2.31 6.22
C ARG A 156 -1.93 -2.35 6.66
N ALA A 157 -2.78 -1.50 6.11
CA ALA A 157 -4.22 -1.51 6.38
C ALA A 157 -4.85 -2.86 5.99
N ALA A 158 -4.50 -3.39 4.81
CA ALA A 158 -4.98 -4.69 4.35
C ALA A 158 -4.50 -5.84 5.25
N ILE A 159 -3.25 -5.81 5.69
CA ILE A 159 -2.71 -6.80 6.64
C ILE A 159 -3.48 -6.73 7.97
N SER A 160 -3.63 -5.53 8.56
CA SER A 160 -4.35 -5.34 9.81
C SER A 160 -5.78 -5.88 9.74
N TYR A 161 -6.48 -5.59 8.64
CA TYR A 161 -7.83 -6.07 8.41
C TYR A 161 -7.89 -7.59 8.30
N ALA A 162 -7.01 -8.20 7.50
CA ALA A 162 -7.00 -9.63 7.26
C ALA A 162 -6.77 -10.47 8.50
N VAL A 163 -5.84 -10.03 9.37
CA VAL A 163 -5.49 -10.80 10.58
C VAL A 163 -6.22 -10.32 11.83
N ASN A 164 -7.19 -9.41 11.65
CA ASN A 164 -7.94 -8.76 12.76
C ASN A 164 -7.01 -8.27 13.88
N TYR A 165 -5.89 -7.65 13.50
CA TYR A 165 -4.84 -7.25 14.41
C TYR A 165 -4.81 -5.76 14.60
N ASN A 166 -4.53 -5.32 15.84
CA ASN A 166 -4.45 -3.90 16.14
C ASN A 166 -3.44 -3.21 15.21
N ILE A 167 -3.91 -2.20 14.48
CA ILE A 167 -3.12 -1.46 13.49
C ILE A 167 -1.80 -0.90 14.07
N LYS A 168 -1.77 -0.52 15.35
CA LYS A 168 -0.56 -0.04 16.01
C LYS A 168 0.58 -1.06 15.99
N LYS A 169 0.26 -2.36 15.95
CA LYS A 169 1.24 -3.43 15.85
C LYS A 169 1.64 -3.74 14.40
N VAL A 170 0.84 -3.30 13.43
CA VAL A 170 1.12 -3.49 11.99
C VAL A 170 1.91 -2.31 11.39
N ILE A 171 1.72 -1.10 11.90
CA ILE A 171 2.43 0.10 11.42
C ILE A 171 3.97 -0.09 11.36
N PRO A 172 4.64 -0.70 12.37
CA PRO A 172 6.09 -0.92 12.33
C PRO A 172 6.55 -1.98 11.33
N ILE A 173 5.66 -2.76 10.74
CA ILE A 173 6.04 -3.78 9.76
C ILE A 173 6.59 -3.08 8.52
N GLU A 174 7.81 -3.43 8.15
CA GLU A 174 8.41 -2.94 6.92
C GLU A 174 7.70 -3.55 5.71
N ILE A 175 7.25 -2.70 4.80
CA ILE A 175 6.76 -3.10 3.48
C ILE A 175 7.79 -2.56 2.48
N GLN A 176 8.57 -3.44 1.86
CA GLN A 176 9.65 -3.08 0.95
C GLN A 176 9.13 -2.71 -0.45
N ASN A 177 9.79 -1.76 -1.12
CA ASN A 177 9.47 -1.39 -2.50
C ASN A 177 9.71 -2.56 -3.46
N SER A 178 8.96 -2.64 -4.55
CA SER A 178 9.03 -3.70 -5.56
C SER A 178 8.91 -5.11 -4.98
N LYS A 179 8.22 -5.26 -3.85
CA LYS A 179 8.00 -6.55 -3.20
C LYS A 179 6.52 -6.91 -3.12
N VAL A 180 6.27 -8.21 -3.10
CA VAL A 180 4.93 -8.79 -3.09
C VAL A 180 4.57 -9.28 -1.70
N SER A 181 3.35 -9.00 -1.26
CA SER A 181 2.74 -9.57 -0.04
C SER A 181 1.44 -10.28 -0.41
N LEU A 182 1.15 -11.40 0.21
CA LEU A 182 -0.02 -12.21 -0.12
C LEU A 182 -0.95 -12.36 1.08
N ILE A 183 -2.18 -11.92 0.89
CA ILE A 183 -3.30 -12.11 1.82
C ILE A 183 -4.33 -13.01 1.15
N HIS A 184 -4.85 -13.94 1.92
CA HIS A 184 -5.86 -14.90 1.49
C HIS A 184 -7.10 -14.76 2.37
N TYR A 185 -8.29 -14.82 1.75
CA TYR A 185 -9.58 -14.89 2.44
C TYR A 185 -10.28 -16.18 2.07
N ASP A 186 -10.80 -16.87 3.06
CA ASP A 186 -11.58 -18.10 2.86
C ASP A 186 -13.05 -17.82 2.48
N LYS A 187 -13.90 -18.84 2.49
CA LYS A 187 -15.33 -18.71 2.18
C LYS A 187 -16.11 -17.93 3.24
N ASN A 188 -15.63 -17.91 4.48
CA ASN A 188 -16.22 -17.16 5.59
C ASN A 188 -15.69 -15.73 5.67
N ARG A 189 -14.79 -15.34 4.74
CA ARG A 189 -14.05 -14.07 4.71
C ARG A 189 -13.05 -13.92 5.85
N ASP A 190 -12.63 -15.03 6.45
CA ASP A 190 -11.53 -15.02 7.41
C ASP A 190 -10.20 -14.82 6.66
N GLY A 191 -9.48 -13.78 7.05
CA GLY A 191 -8.25 -13.38 6.39
C GLY A 191 -7.03 -14.06 6.99
N LYS A 192 -6.05 -14.37 6.12
CA LYS A 192 -4.75 -14.93 6.52
C LYS A 192 -3.64 -14.29 5.73
N LEU A 193 -2.64 -13.75 6.43
CA LEU A 193 -1.40 -13.29 5.82
C LEU A 193 -0.51 -14.52 5.55
N LEU A 194 -0.11 -14.70 4.30
CA LEU A 194 0.73 -15.86 3.90
C LEU A 194 2.21 -15.50 3.84
N PHE A 195 2.54 -14.33 3.32
CA PHE A 195 3.90 -13.78 3.33
C PHE A 195 3.92 -12.27 3.11
N ILE A 196 5.05 -11.65 3.46
CA ILE A 196 5.38 -10.23 3.24
C ILE A 196 6.73 -10.15 2.53
N ASN A 197 6.91 -9.17 1.65
CA ASN A 197 8.20 -8.81 1.03
C ASN A 197 8.90 -9.95 0.27
N LYS A 198 8.15 -10.73 -0.46
CA LYS A 198 8.72 -11.75 -1.34
C LYS A 198 9.20 -11.15 -2.67
#